data_23fc5301b9d70cebeebcd71bd19967db
#
_entry.id   23fc5301b9d70cebeebcd71bd19967db
#
_cell.length_a   1.000
_cell.length_b   1.000
_cell.length_c   1.000
_cell.angle_alpha   90.00
_cell.angle_beta   90.00
_cell.angle_gamma   90.00
#
_symmetry.space_group_name_H-M   'P 1'
#
loop_
_entity.id
_entity.type
_entity.pdbx_description
1 polymer ?
#
loop_
_entity_poly.entity_id
_entity_poly.type
_entity_poly.pdbx_seq_one_letter_code
_entity_poly.pdbx_strand_id
1 'polypeptide(L)'
;MNKIYKVIWSKVKNSYVVVPEIAVSSSKNKGNKAYKSALAAVLTAMLGFGGFVGSEAATVNDGDTLNGSTHITVTKDPATKTITISTTGLATTGDLTTLSTQVNTNTGNINNNATHISTNATNISTNAGNISNNTLKLNTLAALTNSLGLDATKPGIKYFRANSTGADASAVGSDAVAVGTQARATKDNAMAMGVEAKAEAEDSVSVGRASRNVSNAVNGVAIGHGAINGAVSGMTPDGDSTVVLVGGGKNSVSVGNKANARGNSSIALGDGAVVQNDGGNRIINNNSMAIGTAAKTVSSNNATAIGHGAFVAKNSHSAIAVGESAQAGKEAATAIGKEAAAKGKNSLAAGTSAVAEGENAVSVGQGTEAKGKNAVAIGNASQTAGSSSVAVGDEAGAAAGRSVSVGIGAGKGMLGDILGTKGSHVSIGDEAGQNVDGQHDIAIGTKAGGNVSSNYNIAIGVEAGTNIGTAGNPSIGKNVSI
;
A
#
# COMPACT_ATOMS: atom_id res chain seq x y z
N MET A 1 -13.47 -58.87 -1.49
CA MET A 1 -12.47 -59.72 -2.15
C MET A 1 -11.18 -58.94 -2.28
N ASN A 2 -10.15 -59.38 -1.56
CA ASN A 2 -8.83 -58.76 -1.68
C ASN A 2 -8.23 -59.13 -3.04
N LYS A 3 -7.98 -58.14 -3.88
CA LYS A 3 -7.26 -58.34 -5.14
C LYS A 3 -5.78 -58.33 -4.82
N ILE A 4 -5.12 -59.51 -5.01
CA ILE A 4 -3.69 -59.64 -4.82
C ILE A 4 -3.00 -59.28 -6.13
N TYR A 5 -2.03 -58.38 -6.06
CA TYR A 5 -1.23 -57.92 -7.20
C TYR A 5 0.24 -58.21 -6.91
N LYS A 6 1.00 -58.52 -7.94
CA LYS A 6 2.45 -58.57 -7.84
C LYS A 6 3.11 -57.55 -8.76
N VAL A 7 4.26 -57.07 -8.35
CA VAL A 7 5.08 -56.13 -9.12
C VAL A 7 6.12 -56.95 -9.90
N ILE A 8 6.12 -56.75 -11.20
CA ILE A 8 7.09 -57.39 -12.09
C ILE A 8 7.84 -56.33 -12.90
N TRP A 9 9.09 -56.64 -13.24
CA TRP A 9 9.89 -55.80 -14.10
C TRP A 9 9.48 -55.98 -15.57
N SER A 10 9.02 -54.94 -16.22
CA SER A 10 8.70 -54.96 -17.65
C SER A 10 9.90 -54.47 -18.46
N LYS A 11 10.53 -55.37 -19.19
CA LYS A 11 11.62 -55.03 -20.11
C LYS A 11 11.18 -54.14 -21.26
N VAL A 12 9.92 -54.20 -21.64
CA VAL A 12 9.34 -53.36 -22.72
C VAL A 12 9.15 -51.92 -22.27
N LYS A 13 8.75 -51.71 -21.02
CA LYS A 13 8.53 -50.38 -20.44
C LYS A 13 9.71 -49.89 -19.64
N ASN A 14 10.75 -50.72 -19.45
CA ASN A 14 11.92 -50.46 -18.62
C ASN A 14 11.57 -49.89 -17.22
N SER A 15 10.51 -50.48 -16.63
CA SER A 15 9.96 -50.04 -15.32
C SER A 15 9.25 -51.21 -14.64
N TYR A 16 9.03 -51.08 -13.33
CA TYR A 16 8.18 -52.00 -12.58
C TYR A 16 6.71 -51.74 -12.88
N VAL A 17 5.94 -52.75 -13.16
CA VAL A 17 4.50 -52.68 -13.39
C VAL A 17 3.77 -53.60 -12.41
N VAL A 18 2.62 -53.14 -11.96
CA VAL A 18 1.73 -53.91 -11.10
C VAL A 18 0.80 -54.74 -11.99
N VAL A 19 0.82 -56.06 -11.80
CA VAL A 19 -0.03 -56.97 -12.57
C VAL A 19 -0.84 -57.85 -11.63
N PRO A 20 -2.02 -58.31 -12.03
CA PRO A 20 -2.75 -59.32 -11.26
C PRO A 20 -1.93 -60.56 -11.10
N GLU A 21 -2.06 -61.26 -9.98
CA GLU A 21 -1.26 -62.44 -9.67
C GLU A 21 -1.41 -63.61 -10.67
N ILE A 22 -2.49 -63.56 -11.47
CA ILE A 22 -2.79 -64.57 -12.52
C ILE A 22 -2.02 -64.31 -13.83
N ALA A 23 -1.25 -63.20 -13.93
CA ALA A 23 -0.48 -62.96 -15.14
C ALA A 23 0.76 -63.89 -15.19
N VAL A 24 0.71 -64.85 -16.08
CA VAL A 24 1.84 -65.77 -16.36
C VAL A 24 2.85 -65.05 -17.24
N SER A 25 4.09 -65.04 -16.82
CA SER A 25 5.19 -64.52 -17.64
C SER A 25 5.32 -65.38 -18.89
N SER A 26 5.01 -64.82 -20.06
CA SER A 26 5.32 -65.51 -21.31
C SER A 26 6.83 -65.45 -21.56
N SER A 27 7.56 -66.45 -21.10
CA SER A 27 8.91 -66.70 -21.58
C SER A 27 8.83 -67.37 -22.93
N LYS A 28 9.48 -66.78 -23.90
CA LYS A 28 9.84 -67.29 -25.24
C LYS A 28 9.50 -68.73 -25.51
N ASN A 29 8.57 -69.02 -26.42
CA ASN A 29 8.88 -70.04 -27.41
C ASN A 29 8.27 -69.70 -28.79
N LYS A 30 9.09 -69.93 -29.76
CA LYS A 30 8.92 -69.61 -31.17
C LYS A 30 7.71 -70.31 -31.79
N GLY A 31 7.00 -69.58 -32.66
CA GLY A 31 6.47 -70.10 -33.90
C GLY A 31 5.16 -70.86 -33.85
N ASN A 32 4.20 -70.31 -34.55
CA ASN A 32 3.12 -71.00 -35.28
C ASN A 32 2.03 -71.76 -34.52
N LYS A 33 1.79 -71.60 -33.23
CA LYS A 33 0.68 -72.28 -32.56
C LYS A 33 -0.57 -71.44 -32.24
N ALA A 34 -0.44 -70.11 -32.24
CA ALA A 34 -1.55 -69.23 -31.80
C ALA A 34 -2.75 -69.22 -32.78
N TYR A 35 -2.49 -69.43 -34.06
CA TYR A 35 -3.58 -69.43 -35.08
C TYR A 35 -4.43 -70.69 -35.12
N LYS A 36 -3.86 -71.78 -34.71
CA LYS A 36 -4.56 -73.06 -34.73
C LYS A 36 -5.57 -73.20 -33.58
N SER A 37 -5.24 -72.68 -32.42
CA SER A 37 -6.15 -72.71 -31.25
C SER A 37 -7.35 -71.69 -31.35
N ALA A 38 -7.13 -70.55 -31.96
CA ALA A 38 -8.22 -69.58 -32.16
C ALA A 38 -9.26 -70.05 -33.18
N LEU A 39 -8.84 -70.71 -34.23
CA LEU A 39 -9.72 -71.24 -35.24
C LEU A 39 -10.59 -72.42 -34.73
N ALA A 40 -10.06 -73.29 -33.88
CA ALA A 40 -10.84 -74.36 -33.27
C ALA A 40 -11.88 -73.84 -32.27
N ALA A 41 -11.53 -72.82 -31.47
CA ALA A 41 -12.48 -72.21 -30.51
C ALA A 41 -13.63 -71.49 -31.22
N VAL A 42 -13.36 -70.80 -32.33
CA VAL A 42 -14.36 -70.10 -33.13
C VAL A 42 -15.31 -71.11 -33.83
N LEU A 43 -14.78 -72.21 -34.34
CA LEU A 43 -15.55 -73.23 -34.98
C LEU A 43 -16.48 -73.99 -34.00
N THR A 44 -16.04 -74.25 -32.79
CA THR A 44 -16.85 -74.84 -31.72
C THR A 44 -17.97 -73.90 -31.23
N ALA A 45 -17.70 -72.60 -31.14
CA ALA A 45 -18.72 -71.60 -30.76
C ALA A 45 -19.78 -71.36 -31.86
N MET A 46 -19.40 -71.46 -33.14
CA MET A 46 -20.34 -71.27 -34.26
C MET A 46 -21.33 -72.47 -34.49
N LEU A 47 -20.94 -73.70 -34.08
CA LEU A 47 -21.76 -74.86 -34.39
C LEU A 47 -22.81 -75.20 -33.33
N GLY A 48 -22.86 -74.50 -32.21
CA GLY A 48 -23.96 -74.65 -31.22
C GLY A 48 -24.14 -76.08 -30.65
N PHE A 49 -23.16 -76.94 -30.71
CA PHE A 49 -23.26 -78.35 -30.27
C PHE A 49 -22.96 -78.48 -28.77
N GLY A 50 -24.02 -78.48 -27.99
CA GLY A 50 -23.94 -78.95 -26.62
C GLY A 50 -23.51 -80.46 -26.63
N GLY A 51 -22.35 -80.73 -26.05
CA GLY A 51 -21.97 -82.08 -25.74
C GLY A 51 -20.58 -82.52 -26.13
N PHE A 52 -19.56 -81.74 -25.99
CA PHE A 52 -18.22 -82.24 -25.85
C PHE A 52 -17.71 -81.94 -24.42
N VAL A 53 -17.86 -82.94 -23.58
CA VAL A 53 -17.16 -83.03 -22.31
C VAL A 53 -15.82 -83.78 -22.58
N GLY A 54 -14.82 -82.96 -22.90
CA GLY A 54 -13.48 -83.51 -23.11
C GLY A 54 -12.54 -82.27 -23.26
N SER A 55 -11.66 -82.12 -22.36
CA SER A 55 -10.77 -80.99 -22.12
C SER A 55 -9.57 -80.87 -23.07
N GLU A 56 -9.64 -81.35 -24.29
CA GLU A 56 -8.60 -81.07 -25.27
C GLU A 56 -9.19 -80.47 -26.56
N ALA A 57 -8.64 -79.35 -26.94
CA ALA A 57 -9.01 -78.73 -28.23
C ALA A 57 -8.56 -79.68 -29.35
N ALA A 58 -9.55 -80.29 -30.04
CA ALA A 58 -9.27 -81.10 -31.20
C ALA A 58 -8.62 -80.23 -32.29
N THR A 59 -7.39 -80.47 -32.60
CA THR A 59 -6.69 -79.85 -33.75
C THR A 59 -7.02 -80.69 -34.99
N VAL A 60 -7.68 -80.07 -35.98
CA VAL A 60 -7.89 -80.73 -37.31
C VAL A 60 -6.59 -80.57 -38.09
N ASN A 61 -5.90 -81.70 -38.28
CA ASN A 61 -4.71 -81.78 -39.10
C ASN A 61 -5.10 -81.96 -40.59
N ASP A 62 -4.15 -81.73 -41.52
CA ASP A 62 -4.36 -81.98 -42.95
C ASP A 62 -4.77 -83.40 -43.23
N GLY A 63 -5.92 -83.59 -43.79
CA GLY A 63 -6.53 -84.88 -44.09
C GLY A 63 -7.49 -85.45 -43.04
N ASP A 64 -7.66 -84.79 -41.91
CA ASP A 64 -8.60 -85.17 -40.85
C ASP A 64 -10.03 -84.88 -41.23
N THR A 65 -10.95 -85.79 -40.99
CA THR A 65 -12.38 -85.59 -41.07
C THR A 65 -12.99 -85.66 -39.67
N LEU A 66 -13.52 -84.56 -39.18
CA LEU A 66 -14.27 -84.54 -37.92
C LEU A 66 -15.76 -84.83 -38.19
N ASN A 67 -16.20 -85.96 -37.78
CA ASN A 67 -17.62 -86.30 -37.77
C ASN A 67 -18.25 -85.85 -36.45
N GLY A 68 -18.85 -84.66 -36.46
CA GLY A 68 -19.64 -84.18 -35.33
C GLY A 68 -21.08 -84.51 -35.59
N SER A 69 -21.71 -85.40 -34.84
CA SER A 69 -23.01 -85.97 -35.01
C SER A 69 -23.31 -86.51 -36.47
N THR A 70 -24.25 -87.39 -36.63
CA THR A 70 -24.47 -88.20 -37.86
C THR A 70 -24.78 -87.42 -39.14
N HIS A 71 -24.72 -86.05 -39.12
CA HIS A 71 -25.23 -85.22 -40.23
C HIS A 71 -24.31 -84.10 -40.73
N ILE A 72 -23.16 -83.90 -40.10
CA ILE A 72 -22.19 -82.83 -40.52
C ILE A 72 -20.77 -83.42 -40.57
N THR A 73 -20.17 -83.31 -41.72
CA THR A 73 -18.74 -83.68 -41.90
C THR A 73 -17.92 -82.48 -42.22
N VAL A 74 -16.91 -82.21 -41.42
CA VAL A 74 -15.96 -81.09 -41.64
C VAL A 74 -14.67 -81.70 -42.16
N THR A 75 -14.34 -81.41 -43.40
CA THR A 75 -13.09 -81.89 -44.03
C THR A 75 -12.22 -80.73 -44.40
N LYS A 76 -10.97 -80.75 -44.00
CA LYS A 76 -9.96 -79.79 -44.43
C LYS A 76 -9.13 -80.40 -45.57
N ASP A 77 -9.16 -79.79 -46.72
CA ASP A 77 -8.34 -80.20 -47.88
C ASP A 77 -6.87 -79.84 -47.60
N PRO A 78 -5.99 -80.86 -47.64
CA PRO A 78 -4.56 -80.66 -47.35
C PRO A 78 -3.86 -79.84 -48.43
N ALA A 79 -4.34 -79.80 -49.65
CA ALA A 79 -3.70 -79.14 -50.79
C ALA A 79 -4.11 -77.68 -50.87
N THR A 80 -5.42 -77.39 -50.72
CA THR A 80 -5.95 -76.03 -50.83
C THR A 80 -6.09 -75.31 -49.52
N LYS A 81 -5.88 -76.00 -48.38
CA LYS A 81 -6.13 -75.51 -47.02
C LYS A 81 -7.59 -75.09 -46.79
N THR A 82 -8.47 -75.43 -47.68
CA THR A 82 -9.88 -75.10 -47.61
C THR A 82 -10.61 -75.98 -46.63
N ILE A 83 -11.44 -75.43 -45.78
CA ILE A 83 -12.30 -76.22 -44.89
C ILE A 83 -13.65 -76.36 -45.59
N THR A 84 -14.03 -77.55 -45.93
CA THR A 84 -15.33 -77.88 -46.50
C THR A 84 -16.26 -78.44 -45.44
N ILE A 85 -17.40 -77.82 -45.23
CA ILE A 85 -18.46 -78.37 -44.40
C ILE A 85 -19.51 -78.96 -45.29
N SER A 86 -19.64 -80.29 -45.26
CA SER A 86 -20.66 -81.03 -46.05
C SER A 86 -21.66 -81.69 -45.13
N THR A 87 -22.92 -81.67 -45.52
CA THR A 87 -24.03 -82.34 -44.84
C THR A 87 -24.41 -83.58 -45.65
N THR A 88 -24.27 -84.77 -45.11
CA THR A 88 -24.70 -86.04 -45.69
C THR A 88 -26.03 -86.46 -45.05
N GLY A 89 -27.11 -86.28 -45.75
CA GLY A 89 -28.50 -86.70 -45.39
C GLY A 89 -29.28 -85.66 -44.56
N LEU A 90 -30.38 -85.23 -45.12
CA LEU A 90 -31.51 -84.51 -44.55
C LEU A 90 -31.41 -83.00 -44.43
N ALA A 91 -30.29 -82.35 -44.74
CA ALA A 91 -30.32 -80.87 -44.88
C ALA A 91 -30.78 -80.53 -46.31
N THR A 92 -31.86 -79.80 -46.44
CA THR A 92 -32.32 -79.28 -47.73
C THR A 92 -31.44 -78.07 -48.18
N THR A 93 -31.44 -77.77 -49.47
CA THR A 93 -30.73 -76.59 -50.00
C THR A 93 -31.17 -75.30 -49.27
N GLY A 94 -32.39 -75.27 -48.70
CA GLY A 94 -32.87 -74.18 -47.88
C GLY A 94 -32.10 -74.01 -46.52
N ASP A 95 -31.79 -75.15 -45.89
CA ASP A 95 -31.06 -75.14 -44.61
C ASP A 95 -29.61 -74.63 -44.76
N LEU A 96 -28.99 -75.04 -45.90
CA LEU A 96 -27.64 -74.58 -46.22
C LEU A 96 -27.64 -73.07 -46.56
N THR A 97 -28.69 -72.58 -47.25
CA THR A 97 -28.84 -71.15 -47.53
C THR A 97 -29.06 -70.35 -46.25
N THR A 98 -29.90 -70.91 -45.34
CA THR A 98 -30.09 -70.28 -44.01
C THR A 98 -28.84 -70.19 -43.23
N LEU A 99 -28.04 -71.26 -43.15
CA LEU A 99 -26.75 -71.29 -42.43
C LEU A 99 -25.77 -70.30 -43.08
N SER A 100 -25.69 -70.23 -44.40
CA SER A 100 -24.85 -69.26 -45.12
C SER A 100 -25.26 -67.83 -44.80
N THR A 101 -26.56 -67.53 -44.73
CA THR A 101 -27.06 -66.23 -44.36
C THR A 101 -26.71 -65.87 -42.92
N GLN A 102 -26.80 -66.84 -41.99
CA GLN A 102 -26.44 -66.63 -40.59
C GLN A 102 -24.94 -66.37 -40.46
N VAL A 103 -24.08 -67.10 -41.19
CA VAL A 103 -22.65 -66.88 -41.20
C VAL A 103 -22.30 -65.50 -41.72
N ASN A 104 -22.92 -65.06 -42.80
CA ASN A 104 -22.72 -63.70 -43.32
C ASN A 104 -23.15 -62.63 -42.34
N THR A 105 -24.32 -62.82 -41.71
CA THR A 105 -24.82 -61.92 -40.66
C THR A 105 -23.83 -61.83 -39.47
N ASN A 106 -23.38 -63.00 -39.01
CA ASN A 106 -22.37 -63.02 -37.90
C ASN A 106 -21.04 -62.39 -38.29
N THR A 107 -20.59 -62.59 -39.52
CA THR A 107 -19.42 -61.90 -40.07
C THR A 107 -19.60 -60.40 -40.05
N GLY A 108 -20.76 -59.90 -40.48
CA GLY A 108 -21.14 -58.47 -40.39
C GLY A 108 -21.10 -57.96 -38.95
N ASN A 109 -21.68 -58.72 -38.03
CA ASN A 109 -21.67 -58.32 -36.59
C ASN A 109 -20.25 -58.32 -35.98
N ILE A 110 -19.42 -59.29 -36.37
CA ILE A 110 -17.99 -59.34 -35.92
C ILE A 110 -17.25 -58.12 -36.43
N ASN A 111 -17.42 -57.72 -37.67
CA ASN A 111 -16.80 -56.50 -38.23
C ASN A 111 -17.27 -55.22 -37.54
N ASN A 112 -18.59 -55.11 -37.27
CA ASN A 112 -19.13 -54.00 -36.51
C ASN A 112 -18.57 -53.95 -35.09
N ASN A 113 -18.50 -55.08 -34.41
CA ASN A 113 -17.90 -55.19 -33.09
C ASN A 113 -16.43 -54.79 -33.10
N ALA A 114 -15.66 -55.22 -34.10
CA ALA A 114 -14.26 -54.84 -34.27
C ALA A 114 -14.13 -53.31 -34.42
N THR A 115 -15.01 -52.68 -35.18
CA THR A 115 -15.07 -51.22 -35.33
C THR A 115 -15.40 -50.53 -34.00
N HIS A 116 -16.38 -51.03 -33.26
CA HIS A 116 -16.73 -50.52 -31.93
C HIS A 116 -15.56 -50.69 -30.93
N ILE A 117 -14.87 -51.83 -30.93
CA ILE A 117 -13.70 -52.07 -30.10
C ILE A 117 -12.59 -51.05 -30.41
N SER A 118 -12.32 -50.76 -31.68
CA SER A 118 -11.34 -49.79 -32.12
C SER A 118 -11.74 -48.36 -31.66
N THR A 119 -13.01 -48.00 -31.83
CA THR A 119 -13.54 -46.72 -31.36
C THR A 119 -13.43 -46.59 -29.84
N ASN A 120 -13.79 -47.63 -29.10
CA ASN A 120 -13.66 -47.64 -27.64
C ASN A 120 -12.21 -47.56 -27.19
N ALA A 121 -11.29 -48.23 -27.87
CA ALA A 121 -9.87 -48.10 -27.58
C ALA A 121 -9.36 -46.66 -27.77
N THR A 122 -9.78 -45.97 -28.83
CA THR A 122 -9.50 -44.56 -29.07
C THR A 122 -10.07 -43.66 -27.96
N ASN A 123 -11.33 -43.90 -27.58
CA ASN A 123 -11.98 -43.16 -26.51
C ASN A 123 -11.30 -43.36 -25.16
N ILE A 124 -10.87 -44.60 -24.86
CA ILE A 124 -10.11 -44.89 -23.64
C ILE A 124 -8.78 -44.15 -23.64
N SER A 125 -8.06 -44.14 -24.76
CA SER A 125 -6.80 -43.41 -24.88
C SER A 125 -7.02 -41.89 -24.69
N THR A 126 -8.06 -41.34 -25.29
CA THR A 126 -8.45 -39.92 -25.12
C THR A 126 -8.79 -39.59 -23.66
N ASN A 127 -9.58 -40.44 -23.03
CA ASN A 127 -9.95 -40.29 -21.62
C ASN A 127 -8.73 -40.42 -20.69
N ALA A 128 -7.83 -41.29 -20.98
CA ALA A 128 -6.55 -41.43 -20.23
C ALA A 128 -5.72 -40.13 -20.35
N GLY A 129 -5.66 -39.52 -21.55
CA GLY A 129 -5.05 -38.22 -21.76
C GLY A 129 -5.71 -37.10 -20.95
N ASN A 130 -7.05 -37.07 -20.98
CA ASN A 130 -7.83 -36.10 -20.21
C ASN A 130 -7.65 -36.26 -18.70
N ILE A 131 -7.61 -37.49 -18.21
CA ILE A 131 -7.33 -37.79 -16.80
C ILE A 131 -5.93 -37.31 -16.41
N SER A 132 -4.92 -37.57 -17.25
CA SER A 132 -3.55 -37.13 -17.02
C SER A 132 -3.48 -35.56 -16.93
N ASN A 133 -4.13 -34.88 -17.89
CA ASN A 133 -4.20 -33.41 -17.91
C ASN A 133 -4.93 -32.85 -16.68
N ASN A 134 -6.04 -33.49 -16.28
CA ASN A 134 -6.77 -33.05 -15.08
C ASN A 134 -5.97 -33.31 -13.81
N THR A 135 -5.23 -34.41 -13.73
CA THR A 135 -4.31 -34.70 -12.62
C THR A 135 -3.22 -33.65 -12.52
N LEU A 136 -2.62 -33.26 -13.66
CA LEU A 136 -1.63 -32.18 -13.70
C LEU A 136 -2.19 -30.86 -13.20
N LYS A 137 -3.41 -30.47 -13.64
CA LYS A 137 -4.10 -29.27 -13.17
C LYS A 137 -4.40 -29.34 -11.67
N LEU A 138 -4.84 -30.47 -11.16
CA LEU A 138 -5.08 -30.68 -9.73
C LEU A 138 -3.81 -30.57 -8.91
N ASN A 139 -2.70 -31.15 -9.39
CA ASN A 139 -1.40 -31.04 -8.73
C ASN A 139 -0.89 -29.59 -8.72
N THR A 140 -1.07 -28.86 -9.81
CA THR A 140 -0.75 -27.42 -9.90
C THR A 140 -1.59 -26.62 -8.92
N LEU A 141 -2.89 -26.89 -8.84
CA LEU A 141 -3.79 -26.24 -7.89
C LEU A 141 -3.42 -26.57 -6.44
N ALA A 142 -3.09 -27.82 -6.14
CA ALA A 142 -2.63 -28.25 -4.82
C ALA A 142 -1.30 -27.56 -4.43
N ALA A 143 -0.35 -27.47 -5.37
CA ALA A 143 0.90 -26.75 -5.15
C ALA A 143 0.67 -25.25 -4.87
N LEU A 144 -0.24 -24.62 -5.63
CA LEU A 144 -0.65 -23.23 -5.42
C LEU A 144 -1.34 -23.08 -4.05
N THR A 145 -2.24 -23.97 -3.71
CA THR A 145 -2.94 -24.01 -2.41
C THR A 145 -1.94 -24.12 -1.25
N ASN A 146 -0.95 -25.01 -1.39
CA ASN A 146 0.11 -25.16 -0.38
C ASN A 146 1.02 -23.92 -0.29
N SER A 147 1.38 -23.31 -1.44
CA SER A 147 2.21 -22.10 -1.47
C SER A 147 1.50 -20.90 -0.84
N LEU A 148 0.19 -20.84 -0.95
CA LEU A 148 -0.66 -19.83 -0.30
C LEU A 148 -0.96 -20.16 1.17
N GLY A 149 -0.50 -21.31 1.70
CA GLY A 149 -0.75 -21.72 3.08
C GLY A 149 -2.21 -22.06 3.37
N LEU A 150 -2.97 -22.46 2.34
CA LEU A 150 -4.36 -22.89 2.49
C LEU A 150 -4.40 -24.28 3.13
N ASP A 151 -5.03 -24.38 4.28
CA ASP A 151 -5.31 -25.64 4.98
C ASP A 151 -6.72 -26.10 4.63
N ALA A 152 -6.87 -27.30 4.10
CA ALA A 152 -8.17 -27.88 3.73
C ALA A 152 -9.15 -28.00 4.92
N THR A 153 -8.62 -28.00 6.14
CA THR A 153 -9.43 -28.04 7.38
C THR A 153 -9.76 -26.65 7.93
N LYS A 154 -9.11 -25.61 7.42
CA LYS A 154 -9.33 -24.22 7.82
C LYS A 154 -9.53 -23.37 6.58
N PRO A 155 -10.76 -22.93 6.29
CA PRO A 155 -11.04 -22.12 5.11
C PRO A 155 -10.29 -20.78 5.17
N GLY A 156 -9.38 -20.56 4.23
CA GLY A 156 -8.61 -19.33 4.07
C GLY A 156 -7.09 -19.54 4.07
N ILE A 157 -6.36 -18.54 3.63
CA ILE A 157 -4.89 -18.49 3.73
C ILE A 157 -4.52 -18.30 5.20
N LYS A 158 -3.58 -19.09 5.71
CA LYS A 158 -3.21 -19.12 7.15
C LYS A 158 -2.98 -17.71 7.74
N TYR A 159 -2.46 -16.80 6.96
CA TYR A 159 -2.14 -15.42 7.36
C TYR A 159 -2.94 -14.35 6.62
N PHE A 160 -3.84 -14.75 5.72
CA PHE A 160 -4.70 -13.83 4.95
C PHE A 160 -6.12 -14.41 4.91
N ARG A 161 -7.01 -13.83 5.69
CA ARG A 161 -8.43 -14.19 5.69
C ARG A 161 -9.25 -12.99 5.28
N ALA A 162 -9.92 -13.07 4.15
CA ALA A 162 -10.90 -12.09 3.69
C ALA A 162 -12.31 -12.66 3.95
N ASN A 163 -13.14 -11.90 4.66
CA ASN A 163 -14.56 -12.19 4.82
C ASN A 163 -15.33 -10.92 4.43
N SER A 164 -15.84 -10.88 3.22
CA SER A 164 -16.59 -9.74 2.70
C SER A 164 -17.74 -10.22 1.81
N THR A 165 -18.90 -9.57 1.96
CA THR A 165 -20.04 -9.68 1.05
C THR A 165 -20.16 -8.46 0.14
N GLY A 166 -19.25 -7.50 0.23
CA GLY A 166 -19.22 -6.28 -0.58
C GLY A 166 -18.62 -6.50 -1.97
N ALA A 167 -18.64 -5.47 -2.78
CA ALA A 167 -18.09 -5.51 -4.14
C ALA A 167 -16.57 -5.81 -4.13
N ASP A 168 -16.11 -6.48 -5.19
CA ASP A 168 -14.73 -6.95 -5.32
C ASP A 168 -13.71 -5.81 -5.33
N ALA A 169 -12.48 -6.17 -4.96
CA ALA A 169 -11.33 -5.33 -5.19
C ALA A 169 -10.95 -5.33 -6.69
N SER A 170 -10.37 -4.25 -7.16
CA SER A 170 -9.97 -4.08 -8.56
C SER A 170 -8.51 -3.65 -8.68
N ALA A 171 -7.65 -4.54 -9.14
CA ALA A 171 -6.27 -4.25 -9.53
C ALA A 171 -6.23 -4.22 -11.07
N VAL A 172 -6.01 -3.04 -11.65
CA VAL A 172 -6.05 -2.80 -13.11
C VAL A 172 -4.68 -2.51 -13.69
N GLY A 173 -3.81 -1.82 -12.95
CA GLY A 173 -2.45 -1.55 -13.39
C GLY A 173 -1.57 -2.81 -13.42
N SER A 174 -0.50 -2.80 -14.18
CA SER A 174 0.51 -3.85 -14.17
C SER A 174 1.13 -3.94 -12.77
N ASP A 175 1.34 -5.16 -12.27
CA ASP A 175 1.92 -5.43 -10.95
C ASP A 175 1.18 -4.72 -9.78
N ALA A 176 -0.09 -4.37 -9.99
CA ALA A 176 -0.92 -3.71 -8.99
C ALA A 176 -1.51 -4.70 -7.98
N VAL A 177 -1.70 -4.25 -6.75
CA VAL A 177 -2.31 -5.01 -5.65
C VAL A 177 -3.52 -4.28 -5.09
N ALA A 178 -4.68 -4.96 -5.05
CA ALA A 178 -5.88 -4.45 -4.41
C ALA A 178 -6.47 -5.47 -3.43
N VAL A 179 -6.63 -5.10 -2.17
CA VAL A 179 -7.12 -5.96 -1.09
C VAL A 179 -8.17 -5.23 -0.26
N GLY A 180 -9.37 -5.77 -0.19
CA GLY A 180 -10.50 -5.21 0.56
C GLY A 180 -11.68 -4.85 -0.32
N THR A 181 -12.86 -4.71 0.30
CA THR A 181 -14.09 -4.35 -0.42
C THR A 181 -13.93 -3.02 -1.14
N GLN A 182 -14.18 -2.99 -2.45
CA GLN A 182 -14.07 -1.82 -3.31
C GLN A 182 -12.67 -1.16 -3.33
N ALA A 183 -11.63 -1.88 -2.87
CA ALA A 183 -10.25 -1.40 -3.02
C ALA A 183 -9.89 -1.30 -4.52
N ARG A 184 -9.21 -0.23 -4.92
CA ARG A 184 -8.87 0.01 -6.33
C ARG A 184 -7.41 0.44 -6.50
N ALA A 185 -6.65 -0.35 -7.25
CA ALA A 185 -5.31 -0.04 -7.70
C ALA A 185 -5.34 0.07 -9.23
N THR A 186 -5.34 1.31 -9.77
CA THR A 186 -5.68 1.56 -11.17
C THR A 186 -4.49 1.88 -12.06
N LYS A 187 -3.31 2.01 -11.48
CA LYS A 187 -2.06 2.32 -12.18
C LYS A 187 -0.98 1.31 -11.84
N ASP A 188 0.08 1.30 -12.62
CA ASP A 188 1.17 0.35 -12.52
C ASP A 188 1.87 0.44 -11.15
N ASN A 189 2.27 -0.71 -10.61
CA ASN A 189 2.89 -0.87 -9.29
C ASN A 189 2.07 -0.28 -8.12
N ALA A 190 0.79 0.02 -8.33
CA ALA A 190 -0.05 0.61 -7.30
C ALA A 190 -0.55 -0.41 -6.29
N MET A 191 -0.58 -0.04 -5.01
CA MET A 191 -1.10 -0.88 -3.93
C MET A 191 -2.26 -0.21 -3.21
N ALA A 192 -3.43 -0.84 -3.18
CA ALA A 192 -4.60 -0.41 -2.42
C ALA A 192 -5.02 -1.50 -1.43
N MET A 193 -4.97 -1.22 -0.13
CA MET A 193 -5.31 -2.18 0.93
C MET A 193 -6.27 -1.56 1.94
N GLY A 194 -7.48 -2.06 2.02
CA GLY A 194 -8.54 -1.59 2.91
C GLY A 194 -9.85 -1.35 2.18
N VAL A 195 -10.93 -1.23 2.93
CA VAL A 195 -12.27 -0.93 2.37
C VAL A 195 -12.23 0.44 1.69
N GLU A 196 -12.62 0.51 0.42
CA GLU A 196 -12.63 1.73 -0.41
C GLU A 196 -11.24 2.41 -0.57
N ALA A 197 -10.14 1.71 -0.26
CA ALA A 197 -8.80 2.23 -0.50
C ALA A 197 -8.57 2.46 -2.00
N LYS A 198 -7.95 3.59 -2.39
CA LYS A 198 -7.74 3.96 -3.80
C LYS A 198 -6.29 4.36 -4.06
N ALA A 199 -5.57 3.56 -4.82
CA ALA A 199 -4.25 3.87 -5.37
C ALA A 199 -4.43 4.20 -6.86
N GLU A 200 -4.64 5.48 -7.18
CA GLU A 200 -4.98 5.94 -8.52
C GLU A 200 -3.78 6.56 -9.25
N ALA A 201 -2.60 6.51 -8.66
CA ALA A 201 -1.34 6.97 -9.24
C ALA A 201 -0.34 5.82 -9.37
N GLU A 202 0.63 5.96 -10.26
CA GLU A 202 1.74 5.05 -10.47
C GLU A 202 2.63 4.97 -9.22
N ASP A 203 3.17 3.78 -8.91
CA ASP A 203 4.05 3.53 -7.76
C ASP A 203 3.46 3.99 -6.41
N SER A 204 2.15 4.02 -6.27
CA SER A 204 1.49 4.58 -5.09
C SER A 204 0.97 3.51 -4.12
N VAL A 205 0.99 3.82 -2.82
CA VAL A 205 0.54 2.95 -1.74
C VAL A 205 -0.59 3.59 -0.96
N SER A 206 -1.77 2.97 -0.94
CA SER A 206 -2.95 3.39 -0.18
C SER A 206 -3.37 2.29 0.78
N VAL A 207 -3.17 2.49 2.09
CA VAL A 207 -3.49 1.51 3.12
C VAL A 207 -4.43 2.11 4.18
N GLY A 208 -5.58 1.50 4.36
CA GLY A 208 -6.59 1.94 5.30
C GLY A 208 -7.94 2.19 4.63
N ARG A 209 -9.00 2.25 5.45
CA ARG A 209 -10.34 2.52 4.92
C ARG A 209 -10.37 3.91 4.28
N ALA A 210 -10.88 3.99 3.03
CA ALA A 210 -10.99 5.23 2.26
C ALA A 210 -9.68 6.02 2.10
N SER A 211 -8.52 5.38 2.30
CA SER A 211 -7.22 6.00 1.97
C SER A 211 -7.11 6.23 0.46
N ARG A 212 -6.43 7.30 0.04
CA ARG A 212 -6.39 7.65 -1.38
C ARG A 212 -5.09 8.32 -1.82
N ASN A 213 -4.49 7.80 -2.88
CA ASN A 213 -3.55 8.53 -3.73
C ASN A 213 -4.29 8.93 -5.00
N VAL A 214 -4.44 10.23 -5.24
CA VAL A 214 -5.09 10.73 -6.47
C VAL A 214 -4.19 10.49 -7.69
N SER A 215 -4.75 10.53 -8.89
CA SER A 215 -4.07 10.17 -10.14
C SER A 215 -2.71 10.85 -10.39
N ASN A 216 -2.48 12.01 -9.82
CA ASN A 216 -1.22 12.76 -9.94
C ASN A 216 -0.24 12.54 -8.78
N ALA A 217 -0.63 11.76 -7.75
CA ALA A 217 0.20 11.47 -6.58
C ALA A 217 1.16 10.29 -6.84
N VAL A 218 1.93 10.35 -7.91
CA VAL A 218 2.96 9.36 -8.26
C VAL A 218 3.95 9.21 -7.11
N ASN A 219 4.35 7.97 -6.78
CA ASN A 219 5.17 7.62 -5.62
C ASN A 219 4.56 8.07 -4.27
N GLY A 220 3.26 8.26 -4.21
CA GLY A 220 2.56 8.70 -3.00
C GLY A 220 2.30 7.56 -2.02
N VAL A 221 2.44 7.83 -0.72
CA VAL A 221 2.10 6.89 0.35
C VAL A 221 1.00 7.47 1.24
N ALA A 222 -0.19 6.86 1.22
CA ALA A 222 -1.34 7.25 2.05
C ALA A 222 -1.72 6.10 3.00
N ILE A 223 -1.49 6.26 4.30
CA ILE A 223 -1.74 5.24 5.32
C ILE A 223 -2.63 5.79 6.42
N GLY A 224 -3.78 5.18 6.64
CA GLY A 224 -4.73 5.56 7.67
C GLY A 224 -6.15 5.72 7.12
N HIS A 225 -7.14 5.83 8.02
CA HIS A 225 -8.52 6.07 7.63
C HIS A 225 -8.63 7.45 6.98
N GLY A 226 -9.09 7.51 5.72
CA GLY A 226 -9.24 8.78 5.00
C GLY A 226 -7.94 9.56 4.77
N ALA A 227 -6.75 8.93 4.88
CA ALA A 227 -5.48 9.55 4.50
C ALA A 227 -5.46 9.84 2.99
N ILE A 228 -5.01 11.03 2.57
CA ILE A 228 -5.07 11.47 1.17
C ILE A 228 -3.77 12.12 0.74
N ASN A 229 -3.22 11.68 -0.40
CA ASN A 229 -2.18 12.41 -1.13
C ASN A 229 -2.76 13.08 -2.37
N GLY A 230 -2.46 14.35 -2.53
CA GLY A 230 -2.94 15.17 -3.63
C GLY A 230 -4.31 15.81 -3.39
N ALA A 231 -4.80 16.55 -4.37
CA ALA A 231 -6.09 17.24 -4.31
C ALA A 231 -7.18 16.43 -5.02
N VAL A 232 -8.31 16.28 -4.38
CA VAL A 232 -9.51 15.65 -4.96
C VAL A 232 -10.41 16.75 -5.49
N SER A 233 -10.79 16.67 -6.77
CA SER A 233 -11.79 17.57 -7.35
C SER A 233 -13.11 17.41 -6.60
N GLY A 234 -13.66 18.49 -6.06
CA GLY A 234 -14.99 18.52 -5.45
C GLY A 234 -15.09 18.24 -3.96
N MET A 235 -13.97 18.10 -3.22
CA MET A 235 -14.00 17.94 -1.76
C MET A 235 -12.97 18.82 -1.07
N THR A 236 -13.43 19.78 -0.28
CA THR A 236 -12.65 20.34 0.83
C THR A 236 -12.72 19.37 2.01
N PRO A 237 -11.75 19.35 2.95
CA PRO A 237 -11.84 18.56 4.17
C PRO A 237 -13.09 18.86 5.00
N ASP A 238 -13.68 20.04 4.81
CA ASP A 238 -14.83 20.56 5.55
C ASP A 238 -16.16 20.39 4.79
N GLY A 239 -16.18 19.67 3.65
CA GLY A 239 -17.42 19.38 2.91
C GLY A 239 -17.91 20.46 1.97
N ASP A 240 -17.16 21.54 1.76
CA ASP A 240 -17.54 22.61 0.82
C ASP A 240 -17.08 22.32 -0.61
N SER A 241 -18.00 22.46 -1.58
CA SER A 241 -17.96 21.76 -2.88
C SER A 241 -17.42 22.57 -4.06
N THR A 242 -16.55 23.56 -3.90
CA THR A 242 -16.26 24.49 -5.01
C THR A 242 -14.81 24.65 -5.45
N VAL A 243 -13.87 23.77 -5.11
CA VAL A 243 -12.50 23.95 -5.62
C VAL A 243 -11.99 22.74 -6.39
N VAL A 244 -11.91 22.90 -7.70
CA VAL A 244 -11.18 22.01 -8.60
C VAL A 244 -9.67 22.23 -8.41
N LEU A 245 -9.03 21.48 -7.55
CA LEU A 245 -7.57 21.45 -7.46
C LEU A 245 -7.07 20.18 -8.12
N VAL A 246 -6.59 20.32 -9.34
CA VAL A 246 -5.96 19.26 -10.09
C VAL A 246 -4.45 19.33 -9.87
N GLY A 247 -3.90 18.38 -9.13
CA GLY A 247 -2.45 18.21 -9.02
C GLY A 247 -1.90 18.23 -7.59
N GLY A 248 -0.70 17.67 -7.43
CA GLY A 248 0.02 17.59 -6.15
C GLY A 248 0.04 16.19 -5.55
N GLY A 249 0.77 16.03 -4.46
CA GLY A 249 0.95 14.76 -3.78
C GLY A 249 2.00 13.84 -4.38
N LYS A 250 2.73 14.28 -5.41
CA LYS A 250 3.85 13.53 -5.98
C LYS A 250 4.97 13.37 -4.96
N ASN A 251 5.50 12.15 -4.80
CA ASN A 251 6.50 11.82 -3.78
C ASN A 251 6.08 12.21 -2.35
N SER A 252 4.81 12.16 -2.03
CA SER A 252 4.27 12.64 -0.76
C SER A 252 3.84 11.51 0.16
N VAL A 253 3.89 11.78 1.46
CA VAL A 253 3.53 10.82 2.50
C VAL A 253 2.41 11.39 3.37
N SER A 254 1.30 10.68 3.48
CA SER A 254 0.20 10.96 4.39
C SER A 254 -0.02 9.76 5.31
N VAL A 255 0.27 9.90 6.59
CA VAL A 255 0.10 8.83 7.58
C VAL A 255 -0.70 9.33 8.79
N GLY A 256 -1.86 8.75 9.00
CA GLY A 256 -2.77 9.09 10.09
C GLY A 256 -4.22 9.18 9.62
N ASN A 257 -5.14 9.22 10.58
CA ASN A 257 -6.55 9.44 10.28
C ASN A 257 -6.73 10.82 9.65
N LYS A 258 -7.34 10.90 8.46
CA LYS A 258 -7.55 12.13 7.69
C LYS A 258 -6.27 12.96 7.42
N ALA A 259 -5.08 12.37 7.53
CA ALA A 259 -3.84 13.03 7.11
C ALA A 259 -3.91 13.38 5.62
N ASN A 260 -3.43 14.58 5.23
CA ASN A 260 -3.56 15.05 3.86
C ASN A 260 -2.33 15.83 3.39
N ALA A 261 -1.56 15.26 2.45
CA ALA A 261 -0.40 15.89 1.83
C ALA A 261 -0.74 16.27 0.37
N ARG A 262 -1.09 17.55 0.14
CA ARG A 262 -1.45 18.05 -1.20
C ARG A 262 -0.27 18.62 -1.98
N GLY A 263 0.81 18.97 -1.34
CA GLY A 263 2.03 19.45 -1.99
C GLY A 263 2.89 18.30 -2.51
N ASN A 264 3.73 18.55 -3.52
CA ASN A 264 4.72 17.59 -3.95
C ASN A 264 5.86 17.49 -2.92
N SER A 265 6.42 16.29 -2.76
CA SER A 265 7.50 16.01 -1.79
C SER A 265 7.16 16.47 -0.38
N SER A 266 5.91 16.33 0.02
CA SER A 266 5.39 16.81 1.28
C SER A 266 5.02 15.68 2.22
N ILE A 267 5.05 15.95 3.52
CA ILE A 267 4.76 14.97 4.58
C ILE A 267 3.63 15.50 5.45
N ALA A 268 2.58 14.69 5.62
CA ALA A 268 1.52 14.89 6.61
C ALA A 268 1.47 13.66 7.52
N LEU A 269 1.91 13.80 8.77
CA LEU A 269 1.99 12.69 9.72
C LEU A 269 1.24 13.05 11.02
N GLY A 270 0.17 12.36 11.29
CA GLY A 270 -0.67 12.55 12.48
C GLY A 270 -2.15 12.60 12.16
N ASP A 271 -3.00 12.51 13.19
CA ASP A 271 -4.45 12.67 13.04
C ASP A 271 -4.78 14.08 12.59
N GLY A 272 -5.45 14.22 11.45
CA GLY A 272 -5.78 15.53 10.88
C GLY A 272 -4.57 16.39 10.48
N ALA A 273 -3.35 15.83 10.36
CA ALA A 273 -2.20 16.57 9.85
C ALA A 273 -2.41 16.98 8.39
N VAL A 274 -2.16 18.24 8.04
CA VAL A 274 -2.50 18.75 6.72
C VAL A 274 -1.41 19.63 6.11
N VAL A 275 -0.96 19.28 4.92
CA VAL A 275 -0.24 20.16 3.99
C VAL A 275 -1.21 20.50 2.87
N GLN A 276 -1.82 21.69 2.91
CA GLN A 276 -2.91 22.06 2.01
C GLN A 276 -2.71 23.38 1.25
N ASN A 277 -3.34 23.46 0.10
CA ASN A 277 -3.55 24.72 -0.62
C ASN A 277 -4.88 25.36 -0.17
N ASP A 278 -4.97 26.65 -0.21
CA ASP A 278 -6.13 27.43 0.22
C ASP A 278 -7.18 27.67 -0.86
N GLY A 279 -7.24 26.84 -1.88
CA GLY A 279 -8.23 26.94 -2.94
C GLY A 279 -7.79 27.68 -4.21
N GLY A 280 -6.57 28.19 -4.28
CA GLY A 280 -6.04 28.78 -5.52
C GLY A 280 -5.55 27.72 -6.52
N ASN A 281 -5.53 28.04 -7.80
CA ASN A 281 -5.23 27.13 -8.93
C ASN A 281 -3.73 26.73 -9.04
N ARG A 282 -2.88 27.05 -8.08
CA ARG A 282 -1.45 26.75 -8.07
C ARG A 282 -1.12 25.76 -6.94
N ILE A 283 -0.35 24.74 -7.27
CA ILE A 283 0.25 23.85 -6.29
C ILE A 283 1.33 24.63 -5.57
N ILE A 284 1.02 25.13 -4.38
CA ILE A 284 1.96 25.72 -3.44
C ILE A 284 1.87 24.84 -2.18
N ASN A 285 2.92 24.47 -1.58
CA ASN A 285 3.21 23.60 -0.45
C ASN A 285 4.16 22.47 -0.79
N ASN A 286 4.97 22.68 -1.82
CA ASN A 286 6.01 21.71 -2.14
C ASN A 286 7.06 21.66 -1.01
N ASN A 287 7.62 20.49 -0.79
CA ASN A 287 8.65 20.25 0.23
C ASN A 287 8.23 20.70 1.64
N SER A 288 6.95 20.60 1.94
CA SER A 288 6.42 21.06 3.23
C SER A 288 6.07 19.89 4.14
N MET A 289 6.12 20.12 5.44
CA MET A 289 5.97 19.09 6.45
C MET A 289 4.96 19.53 7.52
N ALA A 290 3.98 18.67 7.81
CA ALA A 290 3.05 18.80 8.93
C ALA A 290 3.09 17.51 9.76
N ILE A 291 3.63 17.57 10.97
CA ILE A 291 3.78 16.42 11.86
C ILE A 291 3.14 16.71 13.21
N GLY A 292 2.18 15.90 13.58
CA GLY A 292 1.42 16.02 14.82
C GLY A 292 -0.08 16.11 14.58
N THR A 293 -0.86 15.86 15.62
CA THR A 293 -2.33 15.99 15.55
C THR A 293 -2.70 17.42 15.16
N ALA A 294 -3.50 17.58 14.12
CA ALA A 294 -3.94 18.88 13.57
C ALA A 294 -2.81 19.83 13.18
N ALA A 295 -1.56 19.34 13.02
CA ALA A 295 -0.47 20.15 12.47
C ALA A 295 -0.81 20.60 11.04
N LYS A 296 -0.51 21.85 10.68
CA LYS A 296 -0.98 22.40 9.41
C LYS A 296 0.00 23.36 8.74
N THR A 297 0.25 23.17 7.44
CA THR A 297 0.89 24.16 6.58
C THR A 297 -0.07 24.57 5.47
N VAL A 298 -0.18 25.88 5.20
CA VAL A 298 -1.14 26.42 4.23
C VAL A 298 -0.42 27.23 3.15
N SER A 299 -0.57 26.81 1.90
CA SER A 299 -0.07 27.52 0.70
C SER A 299 1.36 28.06 0.85
N SER A 300 2.26 27.26 1.42
CA SER A 300 3.62 27.67 1.78
C SER A 300 4.62 26.59 1.39
N ASN A 301 5.60 26.91 0.53
CA ASN A 301 6.66 26.01 0.15
C ASN A 301 7.75 25.92 1.22
N ASN A 302 8.41 24.78 1.34
CA ASN A 302 9.50 24.54 2.30
C ASN A 302 9.11 24.84 3.76
N ALA A 303 7.82 24.71 4.07
CA ALA A 303 7.27 25.05 5.37
C ALA A 303 7.26 23.83 6.30
N THR A 304 7.50 24.04 7.58
CA THR A 304 7.54 22.97 8.58
C THR A 304 6.63 23.31 9.75
N ALA A 305 5.65 22.44 10.04
CA ALA A 305 4.80 22.50 11.23
C ALA A 305 4.93 21.19 12.00
N ILE A 306 5.49 21.23 13.21
CA ILE A 306 5.70 20.04 14.07
C ILE A 306 5.12 20.29 15.46
N GLY A 307 4.16 19.49 15.86
CA GLY A 307 3.50 19.57 17.16
C GLY A 307 1.98 19.54 17.04
N HIS A 308 1.30 19.31 18.15
CA HIS A 308 -0.15 19.37 18.21
C HIS A 308 -0.63 20.79 17.85
N GLY A 309 -1.43 20.93 16.80
CA GLY A 309 -1.96 22.24 16.37
C GLY A 309 -0.88 23.22 15.86
N ALA A 310 0.35 22.77 15.62
CA ALA A 310 1.39 23.63 15.02
C ALA A 310 0.93 24.16 13.65
N PHE A 311 1.14 25.45 13.38
CA PHE A 311 0.54 26.11 12.24
C PHE A 311 1.52 27.01 11.48
N VAL A 312 1.66 26.76 10.18
CA VAL A 312 2.32 27.69 9.25
C VAL A 312 1.24 28.34 8.38
N ALA A 313 1.15 29.66 8.45
CA ALA A 313 0.12 30.44 7.79
C ALA A 313 0.32 30.45 6.25
N LYS A 314 -0.70 30.97 5.57
CA LYS A 314 -0.69 31.15 4.11
C LYS A 314 0.45 32.07 3.66
N ASN A 315 1.10 31.70 2.55
CA ASN A 315 2.20 32.45 1.93
C ASN A 315 3.43 32.67 2.85
N SER A 316 3.60 31.77 3.83
CA SER A 316 4.74 31.80 4.75
C SER A 316 5.80 30.79 4.30
N HIS A 317 6.41 31.08 3.14
CA HIS A 317 7.45 30.23 2.56
C HIS A 317 8.65 30.12 3.49
N SER A 318 9.24 28.91 3.57
CA SER A 318 10.40 28.61 4.42
C SER A 318 10.18 28.89 5.92
N ALA A 319 8.93 28.96 6.35
CA ALA A 319 8.60 29.19 7.75
C ALA A 319 8.57 27.89 8.55
N ILE A 320 8.91 27.99 9.84
CA ILE A 320 9.02 26.86 10.76
C ILE A 320 8.16 27.13 12.00
N ALA A 321 7.27 26.22 12.34
CA ALA A 321 6.49 26.20 13.57
C ALA A 321 6.70 24.88 14.30
N VAL A 322 7.38 24.86 15.43
CA VAL A 322 7.69 23.69 16.22
C VAL A 322 7.24 23.86 17.66
N GLY A 323 6.28 23.05 18.07
CA GLY A 323 5.68 23.10 19.40
C GLY A 323 4.17 23.00 19.37
N GLU A 324 3.57 22.71 20.53
CA GLU A 324 2.11 22.72 20.68
C GLU A 324 1.58 24.12 20.36
N SER A 325 0.66 24.25 19.40
CA SER A 325 0.06 25.51 18.96
C SER A 325 1.05 26.58 18.53
N ALA A 326 2.28 26.21 18.17
CA ALA A 326 3.27 27.14 17.61
C ALA A 326 2.77 27.70 16.26
N GLN A 327 3.02 29.01 16.01
CA GLN A 327 2.51 29.70 14.83
C GLN A 327 3.61 30.48 14.09
N ALA A 328 3.83 30.16 12.81
CA ALA A 328 4.69 30.91 11.91
C ALA A 328 3.84 31.62 10.85
N GLY A 329 3.73 32.95 10.95
CA GLY A 329 2.72 33.76 10.25
C GLY A 329 3.17 34.39 8.94
N LYS A 330 4.48 34.41 8.64
CA LYS A 330 5.04 35.09 7.45
C LYS A 330 6.26 34.33 6.90
N GLU A 331 6.73 34.77 5.74
CA GLU A 331 7.91 34.23 5.06
C GLU A 331 9.13 34.18 5.99
N ALA A 332 9.82 33.05 6.02
CA ALA A 332 11.00 32.75 6.83
C ALA A 332 10.81 33.01 8.35
N ALA A 333 9.58 33.04 8.84
CA ALA A 333 9.30 33.15 10.27
C ALA A 333 9.57 31.81 10.96
N THR A 334 10.18 31.86 12.13
CA THR A 334 10.51 30.68 12.95
C THR A 334 9.90 30.79 14.33
N ALA A 335 8.97 29.91 14.67
CA ALA A 335 8.33 29.79 15.98
C ALA A 335 8.71 28.46 16.63
N ILE A 336 9.35 28.47 17.78
CA ILE A 336 9.79 27.26 18.50
C ILE A 336 9.34 27.37 19.97
N GLY A 337 8.51 26.47 20.39
CA GLY A 337 7.96 26.41 21.75
C GLY A 337 6.43 26.32 21.76
N LYS A 338 5.90 25.93 22.92
CA LYS A 338 4.45 25.94 23.11
C LYS A 338 3.89 27.34 22.93
N GLU A 339 2.88 27.48 22.07
CA GLU A 339 2.22 28.76 21.78
C GLU A 339 3.17 29.88 21.27
N ALA A 340 4.39 29.54 20.85
CA ALA A 340 5.27 30.52 20.23
C ALA A 340 4.68 31.08 18.95
N ALA A 341 4.77 32.41 18.74
CA ALA A 341 4.15 33.09 17.60
C ALA A 341 5.15 34.00 16.87
N ALA A 342 5.67 33.58 15.73
CA ALA A 342 6.50 34.37 14.84
C ALA A 342 5.61 34.98 13.74
N LYS A 343 5.15 36.19 13.93
CA LYS A 343 4.19 36.87 13.07
C LYS A 343 4.84 37.79 12.03
N GLY A 344 6.07 38.21 12.26
CA GLY A 344 6.84 39.05 11.34
C GLY A 344 7.54 38.26 10.23
N LYS A 345 7.87 38.90 9.12
CA LYS A 345 8.77 38.31 8.10
C LYS A 345 10.17 38.17 8.69
N ASN A 346 10.83 37.04 8.43
CA ASN A 346 12.16 36.72 8.97
C ASN A 346 12.25 36.77 10.52
N SER A 347 11.14 36.66 11.22
CA SER A 347 11.11 36.77 12.69
C SER A 347 11.42 35.42 13.35
N LEU A 348 11.97 35.48 14.57
CA LEU A 348 12.25 34.33 15.44
C LEU A 348 11.49 34.50 16.76
N ALA A 349 10.61 33.58 17.08
CA ALA A 349 10.00 33.43 18.41
C ALA A 349 10.40 32.09 19.01
N ALA A 350 11.20 32.10 20.07
CA ALA A 350 11.72 30.88 20.70
C ALA A 350 11.45 30.88 22.20
N GLY A 351 10.54 30.05 22.65
CA GLY A 351 10.12 29.95 24.05
C GLY A 351 8.61 29.76 24.18
N THR A 352 8.14 29.34 25.35
CA THR A 352 6.71 29.23 25.62
C THR A 352 6.06 30.60 25.53
N SER A 353 5.01 30.72 24.71
CA SER A 353 4.27 31.97 24.48
C SER A 353 5.16 33.16 24.06
N ALA A 354 6.33 32.90 23.46
CA ALA A 354 7.16 33.95 22.87
C ALA A 354 6.50 34.54 21.62
N VAL A 355 6.51 35.87 21.45
CA VAL A 355 5.88 36.54 20.34
C VAL A 355 6.85 37.47 19.60
N ALA A 356 7.08 37.23 18.31
CA ALA A 356 7.87 38.10 17.43
C ALA A 356 6.99 38.63 16.32
N GLU A 357 6.50 39.89 16.48
CA GLU A 357 5.54 40.52 15.54
C GLU A 357 6.23 41.34 14.46
N GLY A 358 7.35 41.98 14.80
CA GLY A 358 8.07 42.83 13.87
C GLY A 358 8.76 42.07 12.76
N GLU A 359 8.96 42.70 11.60
CA GLU A 359 9.86 42.21 10.57
C GLU A 359 11.28 42.11 11.13
N ASN A 360 11.97 40.99 10.92
CA ASN A 360 13.28 40.68 11.48
C ASN A 360 13.34 40.72 13.02
N ALA A 361 12.22 40.58 13.69
CA ALA A 361 12.19 40.59 15.16
C ALA A 361 12.68 39.25 15.75
N VAL A 362 13.37 39.34 16.88
CA VAL A 362 13.86 38.19 17.65
C VAL A 362 13.25 38.23 19.05
N SER A 363 12.55 37.19 19.44
CA SER A 363 11.90 37.02 20.74
C SER A 363 12.33 35.66 21.32
N VAL A 364 13.17 35.64 22.35
CA VAL A 364 13.73 34.42 22.94
C VAL A 364 13.52 34.40 24.45
N GLY A 365 12.73 33.46 24.92
CA GLY A 365 12.38 33.29 26.33
C GLY A 365 10.87 33.10 26.52
N GLN A 366 10.47 32.74 27.74
CA GLN A 366 9.07 32.56 28.08
C GLN A 366 8.37 33.91 28.11
N GLY A 367 7.23 34.03 27.43
CA GLY A 367 6.40 35.26 27.45
C GLY A 367 7.07 36.49 26.89
N THR A 368 8.15 36.33 26.12
CA THR A 368 8.83 37.47 25.48
C THR A 368 7.99 38.07 24.34
N GLU A 369 8.10 39.37 24.14
CA GLU A 369 7.40 40.09 23.06
C GLU A 369 8.35 41.04 22.29
N ALA A 370 8.61 40.73 21.01
CA ALA A 370 9.34 41.62 20.11
C ALA A 370 8.40 42.17 19.02
N LYS A 371 7.80 43.37 19.27
CA LYS A 371 6.80 43.95 18.37
C LYS A 371 7.42 44.87 17.31
N GLY A 372 8.51 45.54 17.62
CA GLY A 372 9.14 46.46 16.68
C GLY A 372 9.85 45.78 15.50
N LYS A 373 9.95 46.46 14.36
CA LYS A 373 10.81 46.04 13.27
C LYS A 373 12.27 46.00 13.71
N ASN A 374 12.99 44.91 13.40
CA ASN A 374 14.37 44.68 13.83
C ASN A 374 14.55 44.70 15.37
N ALA A 375 13.52 44.42 16.13
CA ALA A 375 13.55 44.39 17.58
C ALA A 375 14.10 43.08 18.11
N VAL A 376 14.82 43.11 19.25
CA VAL A 376 15.37 41.94 19.93
C VAL A 376 14.91 41.92 21.38
N ALA A 377 14.15 40.92 21.79
CA ALA A 377 13.73 40.66 23.16
C ALA A 377 14.26 39.29 23.61
N ILE A 378 15.08 39.27 24.63
CA ILE A 378 15.70 38.05 25.18
C ILE A 378 15.57 38.00 26.69
N GLY A 379 15.01 36.95 27.23
CA GLY A 379 14.79 36.78 28.68
C GLY A 379 13.36 36.40 28.98
N ASN A 380 13.03 36.09 30.22
CA ASN A 380 11.65 35.83 30.61
C ASN A 380 10.87 37.17 30.60
N ALA A 381 9.69 37.20 30.01
CA ALA A 381 8.78 38.33 29.93
C ALA A 381 9.45 39.67 29.43
N SER A 382 10.60 39.59 28.73
CA SER A 382 11.20 40.81 28.15
C SER A 382 10.38 41.31 26.96
N GLN A 383 10.34 42.66 26.79
CA GLN A 383 9.43 43.28 25.80
C GLN A 383 10.13 44.39 25.00
N THR A 384 9.94 44.34 23.68
CA THR A 384 10.38 45.45 22.79
C THR A 384 9.21 45.87 21.89
N ALA A 385 8.78 47.10 22.04
CA ALA A 385 7.77 47.68 21.15
C ALA A 385 8.41 48.61 20.08
N GLY A 386 9.55 49.22 20.40
CA GLY A 386 10.23 50.13 19.50
C GLY A 386 10.96 49.42 18.34
N SER A 387 11.01 50.09 17.19
CA SER A 387 11.82 49.57 16.06
C SER A 387 13.29 49.69 16.35
N SER A 388 14.04 48.63 15.95
CA SER A 388 15.50 48.53 16.19
C SER A 388 15.90 48.61 17.67
N SER A 389 15.01 48.20 18.57
CA SER A 389 15.24 48.18 20.00
C SER A 389 15.71 46.83 20.48
N VAL A 390 16.48 46.80 21.60
CA VAL A 390 17.03 45.63 22.21
C VAL A 390 16.67 45.57 23.69
N ALA A 391 16.03 44.50 24.14
CA ALA A 391 15.78 44.20 25.55
C ALA A 391 16.37 42.85 25.91
N VAL A 392 17.31 42.78 26.82
CA VAL A 392 17.96 41.56 27.25
C VAL A 392 17.96 41.48 28.78
N GLY A 393 17.26 40.52 29.32
CA GLY A 393 17.09 40.32 30.76
C GLY A 393 15.68 39.93 31.14
N ASP A 394 15.51 39.44 32.36
CA ASP A 394 14.20 39.12 32.92
C ASP A 394 13.40 40.46 33.05
N GLU A 395 12.17 40.45 32.51
CA GLU A 395 11.30 41.64 32.46
C GLU A 395 11.93 42.93 31.84
N ALA A 396 13.02 42.80 31.08
CA ALA A 396 13.65 43.96 30.42
C ALA A 396 12.67 44.57 29.38
N GLY A 397 12.65 45.91 29.32
CA GLY A 397 11.73 46.63 28.43
C GLY A 397 12.44 47.63 27.52
N ALA A 398 12.15 47.65 26.21
CA ALA A 398 12.64 48.68 25.28
C ALA A 398 11.46 49.10 24.36
N ALA A 399 10.54 49.91 24.91
CA ALA A 399 9.34 50.34 24.21
C ALA A 399 9.63 51.46 23.19
N ALA A 400 10.63 52.27 23.42
CA ALA A 400 11.03 53.33 22.50
C ALA A 400 11.96 52.83 21.39
N GLY A 401 11.87 53.39 20.19
CA GLY A 401 12.70 53.02 19.05
C GLY A 401 14.17 53.27 19.26
N ARG A 402 15.05 52.37 18.76
CA ARG A 402 16.52 52.45 18.87
C ARG A 402 17.05 52.45 20.31
N SER A 403 16.28 51.91 21.24
CA SER A 403 16.67 51.79 22.65
C SER A 403 17.34 50.46 22.97
N VAL A 404 18.24 50.45 23.93
CA VAL A 404 18.92 49.27 24.40
C VAL A 404 18.69 49.18 25.92
N SER A 405 18.12 48.05 26.35
CA SER A 405 17.90 47.70 27.76
C SER A 405 18.53 46.38 28.08
N VAL A 406 19.48 46.34 28.99
CA VAL A 406 20.22 45.11 29.39
C VAL A 406 20.27 44.99 30.91
N GLY A 407 19.63 44.00 31.45
CA GLY A 407 19.56 43.77 32.91
C GLY A 407 18.13 43.39 33.33
N ILE A 408 17.97 42.88 34.53
CA ILE A 408 16.66 42.53 35.11
C ILE A 408 15.84 43.81 35.24
N GLY A 409 14.65 43.83 34.69
CA GLY A 409 13.75 45.03 34.72
C GLY A 409 14.34 46.27 34.09
N ALA A 410 15.48 46.22 33.41
CA ALA A 410 16.08 47.37 32.74
C ALA A 410 15.08 47.94 31.68
N GLY A 411 14.88 49.27 31.71
CA GLY A 411 13.96 49.96 30.80
C GLY A 411 12.46 49.57 30.94
N LYS A 412 12.07 48.85 31.96
CA LYS A 412 10.68 48.49 32.24
C LYS A 412 9.82 49.72 32.45
N GLY A 413 8.65 49.79 31.84
CA GLY A 413 7.76 50.96 31.91
C GLY A 413 8.24 52.17 31.09
N MET A 414 9.30 52.00 30.28
CA MET A 414 9.68 53.02 29.29
C MET A 414 8.51 53.31 28.36
N LEU A 415 8.15 54.60 28.23
CA LEU A 415 7.05 55.00 27.39
C LEU A 415 7.51 55.15 25.93
N GLY A 416 7.04 54.26 25.10
CA GLY A 416 7.17 54.38 23.65
C GLY A 416 6.12 55.33 23.09
N ASP A 417 6.47 56.08 22.06
CA ASP A 417 5.48 56.89 21.34
C ASP A 417 5.19 56.24 19.97
N ILE A 418 3.90 56.21 19.59
CA ILE A 418 3.41 55.68 18.33
C ILE A 418 3.97 56.45 17.12
N LEU A 419 4.43 57.68 17.33
CA LEU A 419 4.97 58.57 16.31
C LEU A 419 6.49 58.43 16.14
N GLY A 420 7.16 57.61 16.97
CA GLY A 420 8.61 57.34 16.88
C GLY A 420 9.49 58.55 17.26
N THR A 421 8.94 59.54 17.98
CA THR A 421 9.63 60.71 18.39
C THR A 421 10.42 60.52 19.68
N LYS A 422 10.01 59.56 20.50
CA LYS A 422 10.73 59.14 21.73
C LYS A 422 11.59 57.92 21.44
N GLY A 423 12.86 57.98 21.83
CA GLY A 423 13.74 56.82 21.61
C GLY A 423 15.21 57.13 21.83
N SER A 424 16.02 56.12 21.51
CA SER A 424 17.49 56.11 21.66
C SER A 424 17.95 56.15 23.14
N HIS A 425 17.26 55.38 23.97
CA HIS A 425 17.69 55.17 25.37
C HIS A 425 18.72 54.06 25.50
N VAL A 426 19.59 54.15 26.46
CA VAL A 426 20.50 53.09 26.91
C VAL A 426 20.24 52.85 28.39
N SER A 427 19.77 51.67 28.75
CA SER A 427 19.52 51.23 30.13
C SER A 427 20.29 49.93 30.40
N ILE A 428 21.38 50.02 31.20
CA ILE A 428 22.23 48.89 31.49
C ILE A 428 22.37 48.74 33.00
N GLY A 429 21.89 47.60 33.52
CA GLY A 429 21.92 47.30 34.95
C GLY A 429 20.56 46.85 35.46
N ASP A 430 20.53 46.34 36.67
CA ASP A 430 19.33 45.91 37.35
C ASP A 430 18.39 47.14 37.58
N GLU A 431 17.18 47.08 37.10
CA GLU A 431 16.17 48.16 37.16
C GLU A 431 16.65 49.50 36.57
N ALA A 432 17.71 49.53 35.75
CA ALA A 432 18.19 50.77 35.12
C ALA A 432 17.17 51.32 34.11
N GLY A 433 16.99 52.62 34.07
CA GLY A 433 16.13 53.31 33.10
C GLY A 433 14.65 52.93 33.17
N GLN A 434 14.12 52.58 34.33
CA GLN A 434 12.70 52.32 34.49
C GLN A 434 11.85 53.58 34.37
N ASN A 435 10.66 53.50 33.75
CA ASN A 435 9.68 54.56 33.62
C ASN A 435 10.25 55.85 32.98
N VAL A 436 11.11 55.72 31.98
CA VAL A 436 11.68 56.87 31.25
C VAL A 436 10.67 57.37 30.19
N ASP A 437 10.35 58.64 30.25
CA ASP A 437 9.49 59.36 29.27
C ASP A 437 10.28 60.42 28.46
N GLY A 438 11.59 60.45 28.57
CA GLY A 438 12.47 61.34 27.82
C GLY A 438 12.92 60.81 26.46
N GLN A 439 13.95 61.48 25.92
CA GLN A 439 14.64 61.03 24.69
C GLN A 439 16.17 61.06 24.92
N HIS A 440 16.87 60.10 24.32
CA HIS A 440 18.36 60.07 24.34
C HIS A 440 18.93 59.99 25.75
N ASP A 441 18.27 59.27 26.66
CA ASP A 441 18.76 59.12 28.04
C ASP A 441 19.68 57.88 28.16
N ILE A 442 20.69 58.00 29.00
CA ILE A 442 21.62 56.93 29.31
C ILE A 442 21.54 56.66 30.83
N ALA A 443 21.23 55.41 31.19
CA ALA A 443 21.17 54.91 32.56
C ALA A 443 22.07 53.64 32.66
N ILE A 444 23.14 53.73 33.41
CA ILE A 444 24.09 52.61 33.60
C ILE A 444 24.33 52.42 35.11
N GLY A 445 23.93 51.29 35.62
CA GLY A 445 24.02 50.92 37.04
C GLY A 445 22.69 50.50 37.62
N THR A 446 22.73 49.86 38.77
CA THR A 446 21.50 49.40 39.46
C THR A 446 20.60 50.61 39.77
N LYS A 447 19.37 50.58 39.29
CA LYS A 447 18.36 51.65 39.47
C LYS A 447 18.77 53.02 38.93
N ALA A 448 19.84 53.12 38.15
CA ALA A 448 20.21 54.39 37.52
C ALA A 448 19.14 54.91 36.58
N GLY A 449 18.92 56.21 36.51
CA GLY A 449 18.01 56.87 35.59
C GLY A 449 16.55 56.46 35.70
N GLY A 450 16.06 56.03 36.85
CA GLY A 450 14.66 55.71 37.07
C GLY A 450 13.72 56.96 37.14
N ASN A 451 12.50 56.83 36.60
CA ASN A 451 11.48 57.91 36.60
C ASN A 451 11.97 59.21 35.98
N VAL A 452 12.65 59.16 34.84
CA VAL A 452 13.16 60.34 34.11
C VAL A 452 12.13 60.83 33.09
N SER A 453 11.69 62.07 33.18
CA SER A 453 10.74 62.70 32.28
C SER A 453 11.35 63.81 31.38
N SER A 454 12.66 63.98 31.39
CA SER A 454 13.37 64.98 30.57
C SER A 454 14.32 64.31 29.58
N ASN A 455 14.80 65.04 28.58
CA ASN A 455 15.64 64.53 27.52
C ASN A 455 17.15 64.69 27.78
N TYR A 456 17.99 63.85 27.14
CA TYR A 456 19.46 63.95 27.12
C TYR A 456 20.12 63.83 28.51
N ASN A 457 19.62 62.98 29.37
CA ASN A 457 20.19 62.73 30.67
C ASN A 457 21.21 61.62 30.63
N ILE A 458 22.25 61.69 31.43
CA ILE A 458 23.23 60.63 31.65
C ILE A 458 23.27 60.35 33.16
N ALA A 459 22.93 59.11 33.52
CA ALA A 459 22.99 58.60 34.88
C ALA A 459 23.92 57.37 34.92
N ILE A 460 25.03 57.45 35.62
CA ILE A 460 25.99 56.37 35.72
C ILE A 460 26.30 56.11 37.20
N GLY A 461 26.01 54.93 37.69
CA GLY A 461 26.19 54.55 39.09
C GLY A 461 24.91 54.01 39.72
N VAL A 462 25.05 53.51 40.94
CA VAL A 462 23.89 52.98 41.68
C VAL A 462 22.94 54.12 42.03
N GLU A 463 21.65 54.00 41.66
CA GLU A 463 20.61 55.02 41.90
C GLU A 463 20.93 56.43 41.37
N ALA A 464 21.95 56.57 40.51
CA ALA A 464 22.32 57.83 39.90
C ALA A 464 21.16 58.39 39.06
N GLY A 465 20.89 59.70 39.09
CA GLY A 465 19.95 60.37 38.21
C GLY A 465 18.48 59.90 38.29
N THR A 466 18.02 59.44 39.43
CA THR A 466 16.62 59.02 39.62
C THR A 466 15.69 60.26 39.82
N ASN A 467 14.41 60.14 39.37
CA ASN A 467 13.38 61.18 39.54
C ASN A 467 13.71 62.56 38.91
N ILE A 468 14.39 62.57 37.75
CA ILE A 468 14.74 63.80 37.02
C ILE A 468 13.54 64.27 36.16
N GLY A 469 13.11 65.49 36.38
CA GLY A 469 12.01 66.14 35.64
C GLY A 469 10.63 65.86 36.23
N THR A 470 9.65 66.62 35.79
CA THR A 470 8.24 66.36 36.12
C THR A 470 7.49 65.79 34.90
N ALA A 471 6.62 64.85 35.10
CA ALA A 471 5.78 64.30 34.04
C ALA A 471 5.04 65.44 33.32
N GLY A 472 5.19 65.49 31.99
CA GLY A 472 4.56 66.52 31.15
C GLY A 472 5.38 67.76 30.88
N ASN A 473 6.57 67.97 31.44
CA ASN A 473 7.44 69.07 31.04
C ASN A 473 8.86 68.61 30.67
N PRO A 474 9.09 68.22 29.40
CA PRO A 474 10.35 67.66 28.92
C PRO A 474 11.48 68.68 28.70
N SER A 475 11.25 69.94 29.06
CA SER A 475 12.15 71.06 28.67
C SER A 475 13.44 71.16 29.49
N ILE A 476 13.56 70.46 30.58
CA ILE A 476 14.75 70.51 31.43
C ILE A 476 15.53 69.22 31.25
N GLY A 477 16.44 69.20 30.29
CA GLY A 477 17.32 68.08 29.98
C GLY A 477 18.79 68.40 30.07
N LYS A 478 19.65 67.42 29.77
CA LYS A 478 21.14 67.48 29.80
C LYS A 478 21.74 67.41 31.23
N ASN A 479 21.13 66.61 32.09
CA ASN A 479 21.69 66.29 33.41
C ASN A 479 22.70 65.18 33.31
N VAL A 480 23.81 65.28 34.05
CA VAL A 480 24.79 64.23 34.23
C VAL A 480 24.88 63.92 35.74
N SER A 481 24.58 62.68 36.08
CA SER A 481 24.68 62.14 37.45
C SER A 481 25.59 60.92 37.44
N ILE A 482 26.60 60.95 38.27
CA ILE A 482 27.58 59.87 38.38
C ILE A 482 27.63 59.38 39.81
#